data_f377f382ae2af2071a3cc102bac4d6c5
#
_entry.id   f377f382ae2af2071a3cc102bac4d6c5
#
_cell.length_a   1.000
_cell.length_b   1.000
_cell.length_c   1.000
_cell.angle_alpha   90.00
_cell.angle_beta   90.00
_cell.angle_gamma   90.00
#
_symmetry.space_group_name_H-M   'P 1'
#
loop_
_entity.id
_entity.type
_entity.pdbx_description
1 polymer ?
#
loop_
_entity_poly.entity_id
_entity_poly.type
_entity_poly.pdbx_seq_one_letter_code
_entity_poly.pdbx_strand_id
1 'polypeptide(L)'
;RFDTRPLPSLQGMAGADGPVVYLSTCSRSLAPGIRIAYMVLPRQLLPAWRAKYRIYSCTVSRFEQQTLARFIREGYFTRHLARERVAYKARRDALAASLHAAFAPDELTLTGLHTGLHLLARLKNAPPDAALRAAAKAQGVALSLLSDYDLTGGEQDFSGTFVLGYGSLSEASFP
;
A
#
# COMPACT_ATOMS: atom_id res chain seq x y z
N ARG A 1 -8.95 0.39 -3.97
CA ARG A 1 -9.15 0.80 -5.36
C ARG A 1 -10.04 2.03 -5.43
N PHE A 2 -9.74 2.94 -6.35
CA PHE A 2 -10.47 4.22 -6.46
C PHE A 2 -11.57 4.15 -7.53
N ASP A 3 -11.22 3.92 -8.76
CA ASP A 3 -12.12 4.05 -9.91
C ASP A 3 -12.59 2.70 -10.49
N THR A 4 -12.26 1.60 -9.82
CA THR A 4 -12.60 0.25 -10.26
C THR A 4 -13.25 -0.54 -9.13
N ARG A 5 -13.98 -1.61 -9.48
CA ARG A 5 -14.54 -2.53 -8.48
C ARG A 5 -13.44 -3.15 -7.63
N PRO A 6 -13.68 -3.31 -6.32
CA PRO A 6 -12.77 -4.08 -5.47
C PRO A 6 -12.57 -5.49 -6.04
N LEU A 7 -11.32 -5.96 -6.06
CA LEU A 7 -11.07 -7.38 -6.35
C LEU A 7 -11.22 -8.17 -5.05
N PRO A 8 -11.87 -9.34 -5.10
CA PRO A 8 -11.89 -10.24 -3.96
C PRO A 8 -10.45 -10.71 -3.64
N SER A 9 -10.17 -10.99 -2.38
CA SER A 9 -8.90 -11.64 -2.00
C SER A 9 -8.87 -13.08 -2.51
N LEU A 10 -7.68 -13.63 -2.70
CA LEU A 10 -7.54 -15.05 -3.05
C LEU A 10 -8.24 -15.95 -2.02
N GLN A 11 -8.19 -15.61 -0.74
CA GLN A 11 -8.92 -16.32 0.32
C GLN A 11 -10.44 -16.22 0.13
N GLY A 12 -10.95 -15.03 -0.22
CA GLY A 12 -12.38 -14.84 -0.50
C GLY A 12 -12.86 -15.61 -1.74
N MET A 13 -11.99 -15.81 -2.73
CA MET A 13 -12.26 -16.63 -3.91
C MET A 13 -12.19 -18.13 -3.62
N ALA A 14 -11.21 -18.54 -2.82
CA ALA A 14 -10.98 -19.96 -2.48
C ALA A 14 -11.95 -20.50 -1.42
N GLY A 15 -12.56 -19.62 -0.63
CA GLY A 15 -13.44 -19.99 0.48
C GLY A 15 -12.69 -20.53 1.71
N ALA A 16 -13.45 -20.99 2.70
CA ALA A 16 -12.90 -21.45 3.98
C ALA A 16 -12.08 -22.76 3.89
N ASP A 17 -12.35 -23.57 2.89
CA ASP A 17 -11.71 -24.87 2.67
C ASP A 17 -10.63 -24.83 1.57
N GLY A 18 -10.41 -23.66 0.96
CA GLY A 18 -9.35 -23.43 -0.01
C GLY A 18 -7.96 -23.39 0.64
N PRO A 19 -6.87 -23.55 -0.15
CA PRO A 19 -5.50 -23.65 0.36
C PRO A 19 -4.85 -22.28 0.66
N VAL A 20 -5.63 -21.22 0.87
CA VAL A 20 -5.11 -19.86 0.98
C VAL A 20 -5.04 -19.42 2.44
N VAL A 21 -3.85 -19.09 2.91
CA VAL A 21 -3.62 -18.34 4.16
C VAL A 21 -3.67 -16.86 3.85
N TYR A 22 -4.60 -16.15 4.47
CA TYR A 22 -4.73 -14.70 4.29
C TYR A 22 -4.06 -13.95 5.45
N LEU A 23 -3.16 -13.05 5.11
CA LEU A 23 -2.47 -12.16 6.06
C LEU A 23 -2.84 -10.71 5.76
N SER A 24 -3.19 -9.96 6.79
CA SER A 24 -3.48 -8.53 6.63
C SER A 24 -3.12 -7.74 7.88
N THR A 25 -3.02 -6.42 7.72
CA THR A 25 -2.72 -5.50 8.82
C THR A 25 -3.66 -4.30 8.80
N CYS A 26 -3.99 -3.81 9.98
CA CYS A 26 -4.77 -2.59 10.16
C CYS A 26 -3.93 -1.30 9.96
N SER A 27 -2.62 -1.41 9.85
CA SER A 27 -1.71 -0.25 9.75
C SER A 27 -1.96 0.63 8.52
N ARG A 28 -2.40 0.05 7.41
CA ARG A 28 -2.71 0.79 6.18
C ARG A 28 -4.18 1.18 6.03
N SER A 29 -5.05 0.48 6.76
CA SER A 29 -6.51 0.69 6.66
C SER A 29 -7.08 1.53 7.80
N LEU A 30 -6.33 1.70 8.90
CA LEU A 30 -6.69 2.55 10.03
C LEU A 30 -5.59 3.55 10.34
N ALA A 31 -4.53 3.09 11.01
CA ALA A 31 -3.40 3.94 11.37
C ALA A 31 -2.15 3.08 11.60
N PRO A 32 -0.94 3.55 11.22
CA PRO A 32 0.31 2.81 11.44
C PRO A 32 0.57 2.49 12.93
N GLY A 33 0.12 3.36 13.83
CA GLY A 33 0.30 3.20 15.29
C GLY A 33 -0.53 2.09 15.93
N ILE A 34 -1.58 1.59 15.26
CA ILE A 34 -2.46 0.56 15.86
C ILE A 34 -1.78 -0.81 16.00
N ARG A 35 -0.78 -1.10 15.21
CA ARG A 35 0.07 -2.31 15.28
C ARG A 35 -0.66 -3.66 15.33
N ILE A 36 -1.87 -3.73 14.77
CA ILE A 36 -2.66 -4.98 14.70
C ILE A 36 -2.53 -5.59 13.33
N ALA A 37 -2.14 -6.85 13.29
CA ALA A 37 -2.22 -7.71 12.12
C ALA A 37 -3.09 -8.93 12.43
N TYR A 38 -3.64 -9.56 11.42
CA TYR A 38 -4.44 -10.76 11.57
C TYR A 38 -4.18 -11.76 10.45
N MET A 39 -4.42 -13.02 10.77
CA MET A 39 -4.27 -14.13 9.86
C MET A 39 -5.56 -14.94 9.83
N VAL A 40 -6.03 -15.27 8.63
CA VAL A 40 -7.15 -16.20 8.42
C VAL A 40 -6.58 -17.51 7.86
N LEU A 41 -6.71 -18.57 8.65
CA LEU A 41 -6.23 -19.89 8.28
C LEU A 41 -7.35 -20.69 7.62
N PRO A 42 -7.05 -21.48 6.58
CA PRO A 42 -7.95 -22.49 6.07
C PRO A 42 -8.24 -23.54 7.15
N ARG A 43 -9.43 -24.14 7.09
CA ARG A 43 -9.89 -25.10 8.12
C ARG A 43 -8.95 -26.27 8.33
N GLN A 44 -8.35 -26.78 7.26
CA GLN A 44 -7.42 -27.92 7.33
C GLN A 44 -6.14 -27.63 8.11
N LEU A 45 -5.74 -26.36 8.25
CA LEU A 45 -4.56 -25.99 9.04
C LEU A 45 -4.86 -25.74 10.53
N LEU A 46 -6.13 -25.59 10.91
CA LEU A 46 -6.50 -25.26 12.29
C LEU A 46 -6.08 -26.35 13.32
N PRO A 47 -6.19 -27.66 13.05
CA PRO A 47 -5.71 -28.67 14.01
C PRO A 47 -4.21 -28.59 14.26
N ALA A 48 -3.41 -28.47 13.22
CA ALA A 48 -1.95 -28.33 13.32
C ALA A 48 -1.56 -27.02 14.04
N TRP A 49 -2.22 -25.92 13.71
CA TRP A 49 -2.03 -24.65 14.39
C TRP A 49 -2.32 -24.76 15.90
N ARG A 50 -3.46 -25.30 16.27
CA ARG A 50 -3.86 -25.46 17.68
C ARG A 50 -2.93 -26.38 18.45
N ALA A 51 -2.45 -27.46 17.84
CA ALA A 51 -1.49 -28.38 18.47
C ALA A 51 -0.14 -27.67 18.73
N LYS A 52 0.36 -26.90 17.76
CA LYS A 52 1.68 -26.24 17.86
C LYS A 52 1.66 -24.99 18.75
N TYR A 53 0.59 -24.21 18.70
CA TYR A 53 0.52 -22.88 19.37
C TYR A 53 -0.46 -22.85 20.56
N ARG A 54 -0.74 -24.00 21.17
CA ARG A 54 -1.72 -24.13 22.26
C ARG A 54 -1.47 -23.20 23.45
N ILE A 55 -0.21 -22.92 23.76
CA ILE A 55 0.20 -22.10 24.89
C ILE A 55 0.75 -20.72 24.46
N TYR A 56 0.61 -20.38 23.18
CA TYR A 56 1.07 -19.09 22.67
C TYR A 56 0.09 -17.98 23.04
N SER A 57 0.57 -16.96 23.72
CA SER A 57 -0.22 -15.77 24.05
C SER A 57 -0.21 -14.78 22.89
N CYS A 58 -1.39 -14.26 22.53
CA CYS A 58 -1.50 -13.19 21.55
C CYS A 58 -0.83 -11.91 22.09
N THR A 59 0.04 -11.30 21.28
CA THR A 59 0.75 -10.07 21.63
C THR A 59 -0.14 -8.82 21.56
N VAL A 60 -1.29 -8.90 20.89
CA VAL A 60 -2.28 -7.82 20.86
C VAL A 60 -3.15 -7.88 22.10
N SER A 61 -3.26 -6.79 22.85
CA SER A 61 -4.07 -6.75 24.07
C SER A 61 -5.56 -7.02 23.79
N ARG A 62 -6.25 -7.66 24.73
CA ARG A 62 -7.70 -7.89 24.60
C ARG A 62 -8.50 -6.61 24.48
N PHE A 63 -8.04 -5.54 25.12
CA PHE A 63 -8.67 -4.23 25.03
C PHE A 63 -8.64 -3.71 23.59
N GLU A 64 -7.49 -3.75 22.92
CA GLU A 64 -7.35 -3.31 21.53
C GLU A 64 -8.16 -4.20 20.59
N GLN A 65 -8.15 -5.52 20.78
CA GLN A 65 -8.97 -6.44 20.00
C GLN A 65 -10.47 -6.13 20.13
N GLN A 66 -10.97 -5.90 21.37
CA GLN A 66 -12.37 -5.58 21.63
C GLN A 66 -12.75 -4.20 21.06
N THR A 67 -11.87 -3.22 21.19
CA THR A 67 -12.06 -1.88 20.63
C THR A 67 -12.19 -1.94 19.12
N LEU A 68 -11.26 -2.65 18.44
CA LEU A 68 -11.30 -2.83 17.00
C LEU A 68 -12.55 -3.60 16.56
N ALA A 69 -12.91 -4.67 17.26
CA ALA A 69 -14.10 -5.43 16.96
C ALA A 69 -15.38 -4.59 17.07
N ARG A 70 -15.46 -3.73 18.08
CA ARG A 70 -16.57 -2.78 18.26
C ARG A 70 -16.58 -1.73 17.13
N PHE A 71 -15.43 -1.16 16.80
CA PHE A 71 -15.26 -0.18 15.73
C PHE A 71 -15.74 -0.72 14.36
N ILE A 72 -15.43 -2.00 14.08
CA ILE A 72 -15.89 -2.69 12.87
C ILE A 72 -17.40 -2.94 12.92
N ARG A 73 -17.91 -3.52 14.02
CA ARG A 73 -19.31 -3.92 14.17
C ARG A 73 -20.28 -2.73 14.13
N GLU A 74 -19.90 -1.59 14.69
CA GLU A 74 -20.71 -0.37 14.69
C GLU A 74 -20.59 0.43 13.37
N GLY A 75 -19.87 -0.10 12.37
CA GLY A 75 -19.75 0.50 11.03
C GLY A 75 -18.81 1.70 10.93
N TYR A 76 -18.08 2.04 12.01
CA TYR A 76 -17.09 3.13 11.97
C TYR A 76 -15.96 2.82 11.01
N PHE A 77 -15.51 1.58 10.94
CA PHE A 77 -14.46 1.15 10.02
C PHE A 77 -14.86 1.37 8.56
N THR A 78 -16.06 0.98 8.18
CA THR A 78 -16.55 1.18 6.81
C THR A 78 -16.66 2.66 6.45
N ARG A 79 -17.17 3.50 7.38
CA ARG A 79 -17.23 4.96 7.18
C ARG A 79 -15.84 5.59 7.09
N HIS A 80 -14.89 5.12 7.90
CA HIS A 80 -13.49 5.55 7.83
C HIS A 80 -12.89 5.25 6.46
N LEU A 81 -12.98 4.00 6.00
CA LEU A 81 -12.46 3.59 4.68
C LEU A 81 -13.09 4.38 3.52
N ALA A 82 -14.38 4.70 3.61
CA ALA A 82 -15.05 5.50 2.58
C ALA A 82 -14.46 6.93 2.52
N ARG A 83 -14.22 7.56 3.66
CA ARG A 83 -13.59 8.90 3.73
C ARG A 83 -12.14 8.87 3.24
N GLU A 84 -11.35 7.91 3.71
CA GLU A 84 -9.96 7.75 3.27
C GLU A 84 -9.86 7.54 1.77
N ARG A 85 -10.78 6.75 1.19
CA ARG A 85 -10.82 6.52 -0.25
C ARG A 85 -11.02 7.82 -1.04
N VAL A 86 -11.89 8.70 -0.58
CA VAL A 86 -12.12 10.01 -1.23
C VAL A 86 -10.89 10.89 -1.10
N ALA A 87 -10.33 10.99 0.11
CA ALA A 87 -9.15 11.81 0.38
C ALA A 87 -7.92 11.35 -0.42
N TYR A 88 -7.64 10.04 -0.43
CA TYR A 88 -6.50 9.51 -1.17
C TYR A 88 -6.70 9.60 -2.69
N LYS A 89 -7.92 9.46 -3.18
CA LYS A 89 -8.21 9.70 -4.59
C LYS A 89 -7.88 11.14 -4.98
N ALA A 90 -8.33 12.11 -4.21
CA ALA A 90 -8.04 13.52 -4.47
C ALA A 90 -6.53 13.82 -4.48
N ARG A 91 -5.78 13.30 -3.50
CA ARG A 91 -4.32 13.44 -3.44
C ARG A 91 -3.61 12.80 -4.63
N ARG A 92 -4.03 11.60 -5.03
CA ARG A 92 -3.52 10.93 -6.22
C ARG A 92 -3.76 11.75 -7.47
N ASP A 93 -4.97 12.25 -7.64
CA ASP A 93 -5.36 13.01 -8.83
C ASP A 93 -4.56 14.33 -8.91
N ALA A 94 -4.39 15.02 -7.79
CA ALA A 94 -3.56 16.23 -7.72
C ALA A 94 -2.09 15.93 -8.05
N LEU A 95 -1.49 14.87 -7.46
CA LEU A 95 -0.13 14.48 -7.79
C LEU A 95 0.03 14.14 -9.27
N ALA A 96 -0.88 13.34 -9.83
CA ALA A 96 -0.85 12.97 -11.24
C ALA A 96 -0.99 14.19 -12.16
N ALA A 97 -1.88 15.14 -11.83
CA ALA A 97 -2.06 16.37 -12.58
C ALA A 97 -0.80 17.26 -12.55
N SER A 98 -0.18 17.43 -11.37
CA SER A 98 1.08 18.19 -11.25
C SER A 98 2.22 17.57 -12.06
N LEU A 99 2.33 16.22 -12.05
CA LEU A 99 3.33 15.51 -12.84
C LEU A 99 3.08 15.69 -14.35
N HIS A 100 1.84 15.56 -14.81
CA HIS A 100 1.49 15.78 -16.22
C HIS A 100 1.64 17.23 -16.67
N ALA A 101 1.56 18.19 -15.76
CA ALA A 101 1.84 19.60 -16.06
C ALA A 101 3.34 19.89 -16.16
N ALA A 102 4.17 19.13 -15.43
CA ALA A 102 5.63 19.33 -15.38
C ALA A 102 6.40 18.58 -16.49
N PHE A 103 5.83 17.53 -17.07
CA PHE A 103 6.50 16.67 -18.06
C PHE A 103 5.63 16.54 -19.31
N ALA A 104 6.28 16.43 -20.48
CA ALA A 104 5.58 16.12 -21.72
C ALA A 104 4.98 14.70 -21.69
N PRO A 105 3.88 14.44 -22.44
CA PRO A 105 3.18 13.16 -22.39
C PRO A 105 4.02 11.93 -22.76
N ASP A 106 5.09 12.13 -23.53
CA ASP A 106 6.00 11.07 -23.95
C ASP A 106 7.25 10.95 -23.07
N GLU A 107 7.45 11.85 -22.10
CA GLU A 107 8.58 11.84 -21.17
C GLU A 107 8.31 11.05 -19.89
N LEU A 108 7.03 11.02 -19.43
CA LEU A 108 6.65 10.41 -18.16
C LEU A 108 5.49 9.44 -18.35
N THR A 109 5.65 8.25 -17.83
CA THR A 109 4.58 7.24 -17.76
C THR A 109 4.18 7.00 -16.30
N LEU A 110 2.89 7.18 -15.99
CA LEU A 110 2.35 6.88 -14.66
C LEU A 110 1.64 5.53 -14.66
N THR A 111 1.94 4.69 -13.67
CA THR A 111 1.27 3.40 -13.43
C THR A 111 0.86 3.24 -11.97
N GLY A 112 -0.03 2.28 -11.67
CA GLY A 112 -0.52 2.05 -10.31
C GLY A 112 -1.58 3.05 -9.83
N LEU A 113 -2.17 3.86 -10.71
CA LEU A 113 -3.15 4.91 -10.38
C LEU A 113 -4.45 4.38 -9.75
N HIS A 114 -4.79 3.11 -9.93
CA HIS A 114 -6.10 2.59 -9.51
C HIS A 114 -6.13 2.03 -8.10
N THR A 115 -4.98 1.92 -7.41
CA THR A 115 -4.92 1.24 -6.11
C THR A 115 -3.71 1.69 -5.30
N GLY A 116 -3.77 1.47 -4.00
CA GLY A 116 -2.66 1.70 -3.07
C GLY A 116 -2.59 3.12 -2.54
N LEU A 117 -1.43 3.47 -2.00
CA LEU A 117 -1.08 4.77 -1.43
C LEU A 117 0.15 5.36 -2.12
N HIS A 118 0.57 4.76 -3.22
CA HIS A 118 1.68 5.20 -4.06
C HIS A 118 1.38 4.86 -5.52
N LEU A 119 2.03 5.57 -6.41
CA LEU A 119 2.06 5.32 -7.85
C LEU A 119 3.51 5.17 -8.29
N LEU A 120 3.71 4.63 -9.48
CA LEU A 120 5.00 4.60 -10.13
C LEU A 120 5.03 5.61 -11.26
N ALA A 121 6.10 6.38 -11.31
CA ALA A 121 6.38 7.35 -12.37
C ALA A 121 7.70 6.95 -13.06
N ARG A 122 7.65 6.60 -14.34
CA ARG A 122 8.82 6.22 -15.12
C ARG A 122 9.18 7.33 -16.09
N LEU A 123 10.40 7.85 -15.97
CA LEU A 123 10.98 8.78 -16.93
C LEU A 123 11.59 8.02 -18.12
N LYS A 124 11.24 8.47 -19.31
CA LYS A 124 11.88 8.01 -20.54
C LYS A 124 13.29 8.63 -20.63
N ASN A 125 14.26 7.82 -21.02
CA ASN A 125 15.65 8.26 -21.14
C ASN A 125 16.22 8.85 -19.84
N ALA A 126 15.82 8.32 -18.70
CA ALA A 126 16.29 8.77 -17.40
C ALA A 126 17.82 8.62 -17.30
N PRO A 127 18.52 9.56 -16.66
CA PRO A 127 19.91 9.34 -16.28
C PRO A 127 20.01 8.18 -15.27
N PRO A 128 21.20 7.64 -15.03
CA PRO A 128 21.40 6.58 -14.05
C PRO A 128 20.84 6.95 -12.67
N ASP A 129 20.30 5.98 -11.95
CA ASP A 129 19.64 6.17 -10.65
C ASP A 129 20.48 6.94 -9.63
N ALA A 130 21.81 6.73 -9.64
CA ALA A 130 22.73 7.46 -8.78
C ALA A 130 22.75 8.98 -9.09
N ALA A 131 22.67 9.36 -10.37
CA ALA A 131 22.60 10.76 -10.78
C ALA A 131 21.26 11.40 -10.41
N LEU A 132 20.16 10.67 -10.58
CA LEU A 132 18.82 11.11 -10.15
C LEU A 132 18.77 11.37 -8.64
N ARG A 133 19.33 10.47 -7.84
CA ARG A 133 19.40 10.66 -6.37
C ARG A 133 20.24 11.86 -6.00
N ALA A 134 21.40 12.05 -6.65
CA ALA A 134 22.26 13.18 -6.37
C ALA A 134 21.57 14.51 -6.71
N ALA A 135 20.91 14.59 -7.87
CA ALA A 135 20.17 15.77 -8.29
C ALA A 135 19.00 16.10 -7.34
N ALA A 136 18.22 15.10 -6.95
CA ALA A 136 17.11 15.29 -6.02
C ALA A 136 17.59 15.72 -4.63
N LYS A 137 18.65 15.09 -4.12
CA LYS A 137 19.26 15.44 -2.84
C LYS A 137 19.76 16.89 -2.82
N ALA A 138 20.34 17.36 -3.93
CA ALA A 138 20.76 18.77 -4.07
C ALA A 138 19.58 19.75 -3.97
N GLN A 139 18.35 19.29 -4.29
CA GLN A 139 17.11 20.04 -4.15
C GLN A 139 16.37 19.74 -2.82
N GLY A 140 17.01 19.03 -1.88
CA GLY A 140 16.39 18.69 -0.60
C GLY A 140 15.32 17.59 -0.67
N VAL A 141 15.25 16.84 -1.79
CA VAL A 141 14.26 15.78 -1.99
C VAL A 141 14.88 14.40 -1.84
N ALA A 142 14.26 13.54 -1.01
CA ALA A 142 14.61 12.13 -0.92
C ALA A 142 13.81 11.34 -1.97
N LEU A 143 14.50 10.64 -2.86
CA LEU A 143 13.88 9.77 -3.86
C LEU A 143 13.88 8.31 -3.42
N SER A 144 12.74 7.64 -3.63
CA SER A 144 12.65 6.18 -3.64
C SER A 144 12.52 5.71 -5.08
N LEU A 145 13.42 4.85 -5.52
CA LEU A 145 13.42 4.28 -6.86
C LEU A 145 12.96 2.82 -6.81
N LEU A 146 12.33 2.35 -7.87
CA LEU A 146 11.84 0.98 -7.92
C LEU A 146 12.97 -0.05 -7.88
N SER A 147 14.14 0.31 -8.37
CA SER A 147 15.37 -0.47 -8.26
C SER A 147 15.80 -0.80 -6.82
N ASP A 148 15.39 0.01 -5.82
CA ASP A 148 15.66 -0.27 -4.40
C ASP A 148 14.91 -1.51 -3.89
N TYR A 149 13.86 -1.90 -4.59
CA TYR A 149 12.99 -3.01 -4.23
C TYR A 149 13.22 -4.24 -5.10
N ASP A 150 14.19 -4.17 -6.03
CA ASP A 150 14.53 -5.29 -6.89
C ASP A 150 15.29 -6.37 -6.12
N LEU A 151 14.68 -7.52 -5.98
CA LEU A 151 15.25 -8.72 -5.35
C LEU A 151 15.79 -9.71 -6.41
N THR A 152 15.65 -9.40 -7.71
CA THR A 152 16.04 -10.30 -8.82
C THR A 152 17.49 -10.14 -9.22
N GLY A 153 18.17 -9.13 -8.68
CA GLY A 153 19.58 -8.85 -9.01
C GLY A 153 19.78 -8.21 -10.38
N GLY A 154 18.77 -7.52 -10.90
CA GLY A 154 18.85 -6.76 -12.14
C GLY A 154 18.33 -7.49 -13.38
N GLU A 155 17.58 -8.57 -13.21
CA GLU A 155 16.92 -9.24 -14.35
C GLU A 155 15.89 -8.37 -15.07
N GLN A 156 15.35 -7.35 -14.36
CA GLN A 156 14.41 -6.39 -14.91
C GLN A 156 14.98 -4.97 -14.85
N ASP A 157 14.75 -4.20 -15.91
CA ASP A 157 15.14 -2.78 -15.94
C ASP A 157 14.07 -1.92 -15.26
N PHE A 158 14.37 -1.50 -14.04
CA PHE A 158 13.58 -0.55 -13.24
C PHE A 158 14.17 0.86 -13.22
N SER A 159 15.24 1.13 -13.97
CA SER A 159 15.93 2.43 -13.97
C SER A 159 14.97 3.56 -14.30
N GLY A 160 15.18 4.71 -13.68
CA GLY A 160 14.35 5.90 -13.86
C GLY A 160 12.89 5.76 -13.42
N THR A 161 12.57 4.73 -12.62
CA THR A 161 11.22 4.52 -12.10
C THR A 161 11.14 4.93 -10.63
N PHE A 162 10.33 5.95 -10.34
CA PHE A 162 10.12 6.48 -9.00
C PHE A 162 8.93 5.82 -8.32
N VAL A 163 9.06 5.57 -7.01
CA VAL A 163 7.95 5.17 -6.14
C VAL A 163 7.45 6.40 -5.39
N LEU A 164 6.33 6.94 -5.82
CA LEU A 164 5.78 8.19 -5.28
C LEU A 164 4.60 7.90 -4.35
N GLY A 165 4.81 8.11 -3.05
CA GLY A 165 3.77 8.01 -2.03
C GLY A 165 2.95 9.29 -1.94
N TYR A 166 1.63 9.17 -1.92
CA TYR A 166 0.72 10.32 -1.78
C TYR A 166 -0.14 10.27 -0.50
N GLY A 167 0.07 9.26 0.34
CA GLY A 167 -0.74 9.09 1.55
C GLY A 167 -0.60 10.23 2.57
N SER A 168 0.58 10.84 2.67
CA SER A 168 0.89 11.93 3.60
C SER A 168 0.91 13.32 2.96
N LEU A 169 0.67 13.44 1.66
CA LEU A 169 0.66 14.72 0.99
C LEU A 169 -0.52 15.58 1.45
N SER A 170 -0.29 16.86 1.67
CA SER A 170 -1.32 17.87 1.92
C SER A 170 -1.62 18.66 0.65
N GLU A 171 -2.73 19.39 0.59
CA GLU A 171 -3.04 20.28 -0.53
C GLU A 171 -1.94 21.33 -0.75
N ALA A 172 -1.29 21.78 0.32
CA ALA A 172 -0.16 22.71 0.27
C ALA A 172 1.14 22.09 -0.30
N SER A 173 1.17 20.77 -0.53
CA SER A 173 2.32 20.06 -1.11
C SER A 173 2.35 20.12 -2.64
N PHE A 174 1.31 20.67 -3.26
CA PHE A 174 1.20 20.81 -4.71
C PHE A 174 1.32 22.29 -5.10
N PRO A 175 2.01 22.61 -6.18
CA PRO A 175 2.08 23.98 -6.70
C PRO A 175 0.73 24.49 -7.21
#